data_5b86cd76d67eb283cbd1393386fcbb5a
#
_entry.id   5b86cd76d67eb283cbd1393386fcbb5a
#
_cell.length_a   1.000
_cell.length_b   1.000
_cell.length_c   1.000
_cell.angle_alpha   90.00
_cell.angle_beta   90.00
_cell.angle_gamma   90.00
#
_symmetry.space_group_name_H-M   'P 1'
#
loop_
_entity.id
_entity.type
_entity.pdbx_description
1 polymer ?
#
loop_
_entity_poly.entity_id
_entity_poly.type
_entity_poly.pdbx_seq_one_letter_code
_entity_poly.pdbx_strand_id
1 'polypeptide(L)'
;MFNGFRNIGKKLSTEGNDTQQENKTNVSATPTSDKERARKKLLKVTGIISAILVVIFIVILLGTILIGRNYTYDQVEQILKNAAVKYYQVQDVLLPTNEGEKSEVDATTLASEDYKLMKPLAKLKKNVSCAGKVVVQKINNEYIYTPYLDCGKSYKTEELYKSVISKNKVVTNGNGLYEMNGEHVFRGDKVNNYVKLSKGLFRIVKITSDNKILLIPALEEYYSDVWDDRYNLDMGYSSGINLYRPSRMRDMLANIYSDKLKDFSLLADVDRQKLTTFSFCIGKRSAEEENNTGAVECADSLDNQMIGLLSASDYINGSTDANCKNTVSKSCQNYNYLKIKNTAWWLGTAASFDTNDVYYVNEDGYLLYSNASSLNIIRPTLMLNNNVMIRSGKGTESDPFILK
;
A
#
# COMPACT_ATOMS: atom_id res chain seq x y z
N MET A 1 34.58 18.69 -22.95
CA MET A 1 35.83 19.43 -22.59
C MET A 1 36.29 18.86 -21.27
N PHE A 2 37.37 18.19 -21.42
CA PHE A 2 38.63 18.12 -20.65
C PHE A 2 38.50 17.49 -19.27
N ASN A 3 38.99 16.26 -19.13
CA ASN A 3 40.38 15.78 -18.87
C ASN A 3 40.79 16.07 -17.42
N GLY A 4 41.38 15.22 -16.67
CA GLY A 4 42.12 13.99 -16.91
C GLY A 4 43.24 13.86 -15.90
N PHE A 5 43.71 12.68 -15.82
CA PHE A 5 45.08 12.23 -15.55
C PHE A 5 45.45 11.97 -14.08
N ARG A 6 45.75 10.69 -13.81
CA ARG A 6 46.95 9.81 -13.98
C ARG A 6 47.98 10.00 -12.87
N ASN A 7 48.22 8.95 -12.12
CA ASN A 7 49.28 7.90 -12.20
C ASN A 7 50.72 8.38 -12.19
N ILE A 8 51.51 7.54 -11.51
CA ILE A 8 52.97 7.20 -11.72
C ILE A 8 53.65 7.25 -10.35
N GLY A 9 54.23 6.25 -9.73
CA GLY A 9 54.95 5.10 -10.26
C GLY A 9 56.48 5.27 -10.20
N LYS A 10 57.15 4.24 -9.67
CA LYS A 10 58.58 3.86 -9.80
C LYS A 10 59.60 4.49 -8.86
N LYS A 11 60.28 3.64 -8.02
CA LYS A 11 61.46 2.80 -8.30
C LYS A 11 62.77 3.56 -8.55
N LEU A 12 63.79 3.23 -7.76
CA LEU A 12 65.19 2.81 -8.09
C LEU A 12 66.06 3.06 -6.85
N SER A 13 66.67 2.07 -6.15
CA SER A 13 67.92 1.32 -6.36
C SER A 13 69.17 2.22 -6.57
N THR A 14 70.16 2.00 -5.73
CA THR A 14 71.49 1.47 -6.01
C THR A 14 72.44 1.85 -4.87
N GLU A 15 73.04 0.84 -4.27
CA GLU A 15 74.45 0.44 -4.31
C GLU A 15 75.51 1.44 -3.73
N GLY A 16 76.36 0.85 -2.92
CA GLY A 16 77.75 1.24 -2.74
C GLY A 16 78.37 0.92 -1.39
N ASN A 17 78.93 -0.21 -1.28
CA ASN A 17 80.25 -0.68 -0.76
C ASN A 17 81.04 0.25 0.25
N ASP A 18 81.54 -0.29 1.27
CA ASP A 18 82.73 -0.95 1.61
C ASP A 18 83.31 -0.60 3.02
N THR A 19 83.81 -1.62 3.62
CA THR A 19 85.06 -1.95 4.33
C THR A 19 85.07 -1.86 5.85
N GLN A 20 85.27 -3.11 6.36
CA GLN A 20 86.22 -3.61 7.40
C GLN A 20 86.40 -2.83 8.73
N GLN A 21 86.23 -3.43 9.87
CA GLN A 21 87.24 -4.12 10.64
C GLN A 21 86.70 -4.75 11.93
N GLU A 22 87.28 -5.87 12.26
CA GLU A 22 87.12 -6.74 13.44
C GLU A 22 87.25 -6.02 14.77
N ASN A 23 86.44 -6.45 15.76
CA ASN A 23 87.04 -6.92 17.00
C ASN A 23 86.10 -7.87 17.78
N LYS A 24 86.66 -9.01 18.12
CA LYS A 24 86.09 -10.05 18.99
C LYS A 24 86.00 -9.56 20.43
N THR A 25 84.86 -9.81 21.06
CA THR A 25 84.89 -10.37 22.46
C THR A 25 83.59 -11.14 22.70
N ASN A 26 83.79 -12.36 23.17
CA ASN A 26 82.85 -13.35 23.63
C ASN A 26 82.00 -12.79 24.78
N VAL A 27 80.67 -12.96 24.75
CA VAL A 27 79.88 -13.39 25.89
C VAL A 27 78.70 -14.21 25.41
N SER A 28 78.69 -15.47 25.76
CA SER A 28 77.61 -16.42 25.70
C SER A 28 76.44 -15.98 26.61
N ALA A 29 75.25 -15.84 26.01
CA ALA A 29 73.98 -16.06 26.76
C ALA A 29 72.85 -16.33 25.78
N THR A 30 72.31 -17.49 25.83
CA THR A 30 71.23 -18.10 25.11
C THR A 30 69.89 -17.35 25.39
N PRO A 31 69.22 -16.72 24.39
CA PRO A 31 67.89 -16.20 24.56
C PRO A 31 66.77 -17.11 23.96
N THR A 32 67.00 -18.39 23.87
CA THR A 32 66.02 -19.34 23.26
C THR A 32 64.96 -19.85 24.22
N SER A 33 65.18 -19.80 25.53
CA SER A 33 64.21 -20.38 26.54
C SER A 33 62.98 -19.49 26.78
N ASP A 34 63.12 -18.18 26.79
CA ASP A 34 61.99 -17.25 27.14
C ASP A 34 61.04 -17.01 25.97
N LYS A 35 61.54 -16.97 24.74
CA LYS A 35 60.70 -16.88 23.56
C LYS A 35 59.90 -18.14 23.29
N GLU A 36 60.48 -19.31 23.57
CA GLU A 36 59.76 -20.59 23.47
C GLU A 36 58.70 -20.77 24.58
N ARG A 37 58.99 -20.32 25.80
CA ARG A 37 58.03 -20.31 26.91
C ARG A 37 56.89 -19.32 26.63
N ALA A 38 57.15 -18.13 26.09
CA ALA A 38 56.15 -17.16 25.70
C ALA A 38 55.28 -17.68 24.54
N ARG A 39 55.87 -18.36 23.54
CA ARG A 39 55.14 -18.99 22.42
C ARG A 39 54.25 -20.15 22.88
N LYS A 40 54.72 -21.00 23.81
CA LYS A 40 53.92 -22.07 24.42
C LYS A 40 52.79 -21.52 25.30
N LYS A 41 53.00 -20.42 26.03
CA LYS A 41 51.93 -19.73 26.78
C LYS A 41 50.91 -19.09 25.83
N LEU A 42 51.36 -18.43 24.76
CA LEU A 42 50.47 -17.83 23.76
C LEU A 42 49.62 -18.90 23.07
N LEU A 43 50.20 -20.03 22.66
CA LEU A 43 49.47 -21.16 22.04
C LEU A 43 48.46 -21.81 22.99
N LYS A 44 48.76 -21.88 24.30
CA LYS A 44 47.79 -22.35 25.29
C LYS A 44 46.64 -21.37 25.50
N VAL A 45 46.93 -20.06 25.56
CA VAL A 45 45.91 -19.00 25.72
C VAL A 45 45.02 -18.93 24.49
N THR A 46 45.59 -18.96 23.28
CA THR A 46 44.81 -19.02 22.04
C THR A 46 43.97 -20.28 21.90
N GLY A 47 44.48 -21.42 22.31
CA GLY A 47 43.73 -22.69 22.37
C GLY A 47 42.54 -22.65 23.35
N ILE A 48 42.73 -22.03 24.51
CA ILE A 48 41.65 -21.85 25.50
C ILE A 48 40.59 -20.88 24.99
N ILE A 49 40.99 -19.74 24.40
CA ILE A 49 40.05 -18.77 23.81
C ILE A 49 39.27 -19.40 22.68
N SER A 50 39.91 -20.15 21.79
CA SER A 50 39.25 -20.88 20.72
C SER A 50 38.23 -21.90 21.23
N ALA A 51 38.58 -22.66 22.26
CA ALA A 51 37.68 -23.65 22.90
C ALA A 51 36.47 -22.96 23.54
N ILE A 52 36.68 -21.80 24.22
CA ILE A 52 35.56 -20.99 24.79
C ILE A 52 34.65 -20.48 23.69
N LEU A 53 35.18 -19.96 22.59
CA LEU A 53 34.38 -19.47 21.45
C LEU A 53 33.57 -20.60 20.81
N VAL A 54 34.12 -21.79 20.67
CA VAL A 54 33.41 -22.98 20.18
C VAL A 54 32.28 -23.37 21.13
N VAL A 55 32.51 -23.36 22.43
CA VAL A 55 31.48 -23.66 23.44
C VAL A 55 30.37 -22.61 23.40
N ILE A 56 30.72 -21.32 23.32
CA ILE A 56 29.73 -20.22 23.19
C ILE A 56 28.92 -20.41 21.92
N PHE A 57 29.56 -20.72 20.80
CA PHE A 57 28.88 -20.98 19.52
C PHE A 57 27.91 -22.17 19.61
N ILE A 58 28.36 -23.29 20.26
CA ILE A 58 27.51 -24.46 20.49
C ILE A 58 26.31 -24.10 21.41
N VAL A 59 26.54 -23.33 22.47
CA VAL A 59 25.48 -22.89 23.39
C VAL A 59 24.47 -22.00 22.67
N ILE A 60 24.94 -21.06 21.83
CA ILE A 60 24.07 -20.24 21.00
C ILE A 60 23.30 -21.10 20.00
N LEU A 61 23.97 -22.04 19.35
CA LEU A 61 23.33 -22.95 18.37
C LEU A 61 22.30 -23.86 19.03
N LEU A 62 22.62 -24.46 20.18
CA LEU A 62 21.70 -25.25 20.99
C LEU A 62 20.58 -24.39 21.57
N GLY A 63 20.84 -23.16 21.99
CA GLY A 63 19.85 -22.19 22.43
C GLY A 63 18.85 -21.84 21.31
N THR A 64 19.34 -21.63 20.09
CA THR A 64 18.46 -21.35 18.92
C THR A 64 17.65 -22.58 18.49
N ILE A 65 18.14 -23.78 18.74
CA ILE A 65 17.43 -25.06 18.47
C ILE A 65 16.39 -25.36 19.56
N LEU A 66 16.73 -25.11 20.83
CA LEU A 66 15.89 -25.40 22.00
C LEU A 66 14.81 -24.30 22.23
N ILE A 67 15.11 -23.03 21.95
CA ILE A 67 14.15 -21.95 21.90
C ILE A 67 13.49 -22.04 20.51
N GLY A 68 12.56 -22.98 20.34
CA GLY A 68 11.83 -23.13 19.06
C GLY A 68 11.38 -21.75 18.56
N ARG A 69 11.67 -21.45 17.28
CA ARG A 69 11.40 -20.15 16.64
C ARG A 69 9.98 -19.70 16.94
N ASN A 70 9.85 -18.55 17.60
CA ASN A 70 8.56 -17.91 17.78
C ASN A 70 8.33 -17.00 16.56
N TYR A 71 7.62 -17.56 15.56
CA TYR A 71 7.33 -16.83 14.32
C TYR A 71 6.45 -15.62 14.57
N THR A 72 6.61 -14.56 13.77
CA THR A 72 5.65 -13.46 13.73
C THR A 72 4.33 -13.96 13.13
N TYR A 73 3.24 -13.22 13.35
CA TYR A 73 1.93 -13.60 12.77
C TYR A 73 1.99 -13.64 11.25
N ASP A 74 2.63 -12.66 10.61
CA ASP A 74 2.81 -12.64 9.15
C ASP A 74 3.61 -13.87 8.64
N GLN A 75 4.63 -14.32 9.38
CA GLN A 75 5.36 -15.54 9.04
C GLN A 75 4.50 -16.79 9.18
N VAL A 76 3.64 -16.87 10.21
CA VAL A 76 2.71 -17.98 10.39
C VAL A 76 1.69 -18.02 9.25
N GLU A 77 1.15 -16.87 8.85
CA GLU A 77 0.25 -16.77 7.70
C GLU A 77 0.93 -17.18 6.39
N GLN A 78 2.19 -16.80 6.19
CA GLN A 78 2.92 -17.23 5.00
C GLN A 78 3.19 -18.73 5.00
N ILE A 79 3.45 -19.34 6.17
CA ILE A 79 3.58 -20.80 6.32
C ILE A 79 2.25 -21.48 5.99
N LEU A 80 1.13 -20.98 6.50
CA LEU A 80 -0.22 -21.44 6.19
C LEU A 80 -0.49 -21.41 4.68
N LYS A 81 -0.25 -20.25 4.05
CA LYS A 81 -0.43 -20.07 2.61
C LYS A 81 0.38 -21.07 1.80
N ASN A 82 1.67 -21.21 2.10
CA ASN A 82 2.57 -22.12 1.38
C ASN A 82 2.17 -23.60 1.57
N ALA A 83 1.66 -23.95 2.75
CA ALA A 83 1.17 -25.31 3.03
C ALA A 83 -0.11 -25.59 2.22
N ALA A 84 -1.04 -24.62 2.14
CA ALA A 84 -2.26 -24.75 1.35
C ALA A 84 -1.97 -24.88 -0.16
N VAL A 85 -1.02 -24.09 -0.69
CA VAL A 85 -0.58 -24.24 -2.10
C VAL A 85 -0.12 -25.67 -2.38
N LYS A 86 0.70 -26.25 -1.50
CA LYS A 86 1.15 -27.65 -1.65
C LYS A 86 0.01 -28.66 -1.49
N TYR A 87 -0.93 -28.40 -0.58
CA TYR A 87 -2.11 -29.24 -0.38
C TYR A 87 -2.95 -29.33 -1.66
N TYR A 88 -3.28 -28.21 -2.28
CA TYR A 88 -4.07 -28.17 -3.47
C TYR A 88 -3.32 -28.59 -4.76
N GLN A 89 -1.98 -28.70 -4.72
CA GLN A 89 -1.21 -29.36 -5.78
C GLN A 89 -1.45 -30.88 -5.81
N VAL A 90 -1.83 -31.48 -4.68
CA VAL A 90 -2.13 -32.92 -4.56
C VAL A 90 -3.64 -33.16 -4.55
N GLN A 91 -4.41 -32.21 -4.06
CA GLN A 91 -5.88 -32.26 -3.95
C GLN A 91 -6.52 -31.26 -4.89
N ASP A 92 -6.14 -31.27 -6.17
CA ASP A 92 -6.58 -30.32 -7.19
C ASP A 92 -8.11 -30.38 -7.45
N VAL A 93 -8.72 -31.54 -7.25
CA VAL A 93 -10.18 -31.73 -7.33
C VAL A 93 -10.97 -30.87 -6.34
N LEU A 94 -10.33 -30.39 -5.27
CA LEU A 94 -10.95 -29.51 -4.27
C LEU A 94 -10.78 -28.01 -4.58
N LEU A 95 -10.08 -27.66 -5.68
CA LEU A 95 -9.97 -26.28 -6.12
C LEU A 95 -11.30 -25.74 -6.66
N PRO A 96 -11.60 -24.45 -6.47
CA PRO A 96 -12.78 -23.83 -7.07
C PRO A 96 -12.78 -23.95 -8.60
N THR A 97 -13.90 -24.37 -9.17
CA THR A 97 -14.02 -24.54 -10.63
C THR A 97 -14.54 -23.30 -11.33
N ASN A 98 -15.43 -22.53 -10.66
CA ASN A 98 -16.09 -21.37 -11.23
C ASN A 98 -15.41 -20.06 -10.76
N GLU A 99 -15.52 -19.01 -11.59
CA GLU A 99 -15.06 -17.67 -11.23
C GLU A 99 -15.79 -17.16 -9.98
N GLY A 100 -15.04 -16.63 -9.01
CA GLY A 100 -15.56 -16.16 -7.73
C GLY A 100 -15.83 -17.25 -6.68
N GLU A 101 -15.84 -18.51 -7.05
CA GLU A 101 -16.05 -19.65 -6.15
C GLU A 101 -14.88 -19.77 -5.17
N LYS A 102 -15.18 -20.31 -3.96
CA LYS A 102 -14.20 -20.45 -2.87
C LYS A 102 -14.19 -21.87 -2.35
N SER A 103 -13.02 -22.33 -1.96
CA SER A 103 -12.81 -23.50 -1.10
C SER A 103 -11.89 -23.12 0.07
N GLU A 104 -11.86 -23.97 1.12
CA GLU A 104 -11.00 -23.69 2.27
C GLU A 104 -10.35 -24.97 2.80
N VAL A 105 -9.21 -24.80 3.46
CA VAL A 105 -8.50 -25.87 4.17
C VAL A 105 -8.00 -25.35 5.51
N ASP A 106 -8.23 -26.11 6.57
CA ASP A 106 -7.83 -25.76 7.94
C ASP A 106 -6.35 -26.09 8.23
N ALA A 107 -5.75 -25.32 9.14
CA ALA A 107 -4.38 -25.54 9.61
C ALA A 107 -4.20 -26.94 10.26
N THR A 108 -5.25 -27.51 10.86
CA THR A 108 -5.23 -28.85 11.43
C THR A 108 -5.05 -29.93 10.35
N THR A 109 -5.77 -29.80 9.23
CA THR A 109 -5.61 -30.68 8.06
C THR A 109 -4.20 -30.57 7.49
N LEU A 110 -3.68 -29.33 7.28
CA LEU A 110 -2.35 -29.09 6.74
C LEU A 110 -1.21 -29.62 7.63
N ALA A 111 -1.46 -29.69 8.95
CA ALA A 111 -0.50 -30.18 9.93
C ALA A 111 -0.72 -31.67 10.31
N SER A 112 -1.71 -32.35 9.78
CA SER A 112 -2.05 -33.74 10.09
C SER A 112 -0.94 -34.71 9.68
N GLU A 113 -0.97 -35.94 10.23
CA GLU A 113 0.00 -36.98 9.89
C GLU A 113 -0.08 -37.40 8.42
N ASP A 114 -1.25 -37.25 7.78
CA ASP A 114 -1.47 -37.60 6.37
C ASP A 114 -0.76 -36.65 5.41
N TYR A 115 -0.68 -35.37 5.75
CA TYR A 115 -0.10 -34.34 4.85
C TYR A 115 1.23 -33.80 5.32
N LYS A 116 1.41 -33.50 6.60
CA LYS A 116 2.66 -32.96 7.22
C LYS A 116 3.24 -31.74 6.51
N LEU A 117 2.36 -30.89 5.94
CA LEU A 117 2.77 -29.74 5.12
C LEU A 117 3.26 -28.57 5.96
N MET A 118 2.90 -28.55 7.25
CA MET A 118 3.33 -27.55 8.22
C MET A 118 3.39 -28.12 9.65
N LYS A 119 4.09 -27.41 10.55
CA LYS A 119 4.01 -27.71 11.98
C LYS A 119 2.67 -27.20 12.55
N PRO A 120 2.09 -27.88 13.56
CA PRO A 120 0.93 -27.36 14.28
C PRO A 120 1.13 -25.91 14.74
N LEU A 121 0.08 -25.09 14.69
CA LEU A 121 0.14 -23.66 15.02
C LEU A 121 0.73 -23.39 16.41
N ALA A 122 0.41 -24.24 17.42
CA ALA A 122 0.97 -24.16 18.76
C ALA A 122 2.50 -24.30 18.82
N LYS A 123 3.11 -24.97 17.83
CA LYS A 123 4.58 -25.07 17.70
C LYS A 123 5.19 -23.90 16.93
N LEU A 124 4.40 -23.17 16.15
CA LEU A 124 4.83 -21.98 15.39
C LEU A 124 4.68 -20.71 16.23
N LYS A 125 3.60 -20.60 17.00
CA LYS A 125 3.32 -19.44 17.86
C LYS A 125 3.18 -19.89 19.31
N LYS A 126 4.23 -19.69 20.10
CA LYS A 126 4.26 -20.06 21.51
C LYS A 126 3.37 -19.16 22.36
N ASN A 127 2.79 -19.72 23.42
CA ASN A 127 1.99 -19.03 24.42
C ASN A 127 0.71 -18.36 23.89
N VAL A 128 0.29 -18.67 22.66
CA VAL A 128 -0.94 -18.15 22.07
C VAL A 128 -1.68 -19.32 21.41
N SER A 129 -2.93 -19.49 21.75
CA SER A 129 -3.81 -20.44 21.04
C SER A 129 -4.30 -19.76 19.77
N CYS A 130 -4.04 -20.36 18.62
CA CYS A 130 -4.49 -19.87 17.33
C CYS A 130 -5.27 -20.95 16.58
N ALA A 131 -6.36 -20.57 15.94
CA ALA A 131 -6.97 -21.28 14.83
C ALA A 131 -6.49 -20.68 13.51
N GLY A 132 -6.48 -21.47 12.45
CA GLY A 132 -6.06 -20.97 11.14
C GLY A 132 -6.68 -21.75 10.01
N LYS A 133 -6.93 -21.07 8.89
CA LYS A 133 -7.37 -21.67 7.64
C LYS A 133 -6.84 -20.87 6.45
N VAL A 134 -6.88 -21.46 5.27
CA VAL A 134 -6.62 -20.77 4.01
C VAL A 134 -7.86 -20.87 3.15
N VAL A 135 -8.35 -19.73 2.69
CA VAL A 135 -9.41 -19.66 1.68
C VAL A 135 -8.77 -19.51 0.32
N VAL A 136 -9.14 -20.37 -0.62
CA VAL A 136 -8.73 -20.30 -2.01
C VAL A 136 -9.90 -19.81 -2.84
N GLN A 137 -9.69 -18.79 -3.65
CA GLN A 137 -10.70 -18.24 -4.54
C GLN A 137 -10.17 -18.18 -5.97
N LYS A 138 -11.02 -18.54 -6.95
CA LYS A 138 -10.70 -18.36 -8.37
C LYS A 138 -11.07 -16.95 -8.81
N ILE A 139 -10.09 -16.17 -9.28
CA ILE A 139 -10.26 -14.77 -9.75
C ILE A 139 -9.44 -14.60 -11.04
N ASN A 140 -10.07 -14.15 -12.12
CA ASN A 140 -9.44 -13.96 -13.42
C ASN A 140 -8.67 -15.20 -13.90
N ASN A 141 -9.26 -16.37 -13.67
CA ASN A 141 -8.67 -17.68 -14.00
C ASN A 141 -7.40 -18.03 -13.18
N GLU A 142 -7.10 -17.30 -12.10
CA GLU A 142 -6.02 -17.57 -11.17
C GLU A 142 -6.55 -17.98 -9.80
N TYR A 143 -5.75 -18.73 -9.01
CA TYR A 143 -6.09 -19.12 -7.65
C TYR A 143 -5.41 -18.20 -6.63
N ILE A 144 -6.22 -17.45 -5.90
CA ILE A 144 -5.77 -16.55 -4.83
C ILE A 144 -5.90 -17.25 -3.49
N TYR A 145 -4.77 -17.48 -2.81
CA TYR A 145 -4.68 -18.12 -1.49
C TYR A 145 -4.60 -17.06 -0.39
N THR A 146 -5.63 -16.96 0.42
CA THR A 146 -5.73 -16.00 1.51
C THR A 146 -5.67 -16.73 2.86
N PRO A 147 -4.58 -16.59 3.64
CA PRO A 147 -4.48 -17.19 4.97
C PRO A 147 -5.27 -16.36 5.99
N TYR A 148 -6.00 -17.04 6.86
CA TYR A 148 -6.68 -16.47 8.02
C TYR A 148 -6.13 -17.11 9.28
N LEU A 149 -5.74 -16.27 10.24
CA LEU A 149 -5.24 -16.66 11.55
C LEU A 149 -6.09 -15.95 12.61
N ASP A 150 -6.63 -16.68 13.56
CA ASP A 150 -7.35 -16.15 14.71
C ASP A 150 -6.66 -16.62 16.00
N CYS A 151 -6.00 -15.68 16.68
CA CYS A 151 -5.32 -15.89 17.96
C CYS A 151 -6.05 -15.11 19.08
N GLY A 152 -7.35 -14.96 18.98
CA GLY A 152 -8.19 -14.25 19.93
C GLY A 152 -7.82 -12.77 20.01
N LYS A 153 -7.63 -12.26 21.24
CA LYS A 153 -7.30 -10.84 21.46
C LYS A 153 -5.90 -10.45 20.99
N SER A 154 -5.02 -11.43 20.77
CA SER A 154 -3.61 -11.16 20.44
C SER A 154 -3.42 -10.81 18.97
N TYR A 155 -4.19 -11.41 18.08
CA TYR A 155 -4.10 -11.20 16.66
C TYR A 155 -5.27 -11.87 15.92
N LYS A 156 -5.77 -11.20 14.89
CA LYS A 156 -6.76 -11.77 13.96
C LYS A 156 -6.49 -11.22 12.55
N THR A 157 -6.46 -12.12 11.58
CA THR A 157 -6.50 -11.72 10.17
C THR A 157 -7.89 -11.21 9.84
N GLU A 158 -7.97 -10.01 9.31
CA GLU A 158 -9.24 -9.34 9.02
C GLU A 158 -9.14 -8.57 7.71
N GLU A 159 -10.21 -8.55 6.94
CA GLU A 159 -10.31 -7.70 5.76
C GLU A 159 -10.42 -6.22 6.18
N LEU A 160 -9.81 -5.34 5.38
CA LEU A 160 -9.79 -3.91 5.67
C LEU A 160 -11.19 -3.35 5.91
N TYR A 161 -12.17 -3.68 5.05
CA TYR A 161 -13.53 -3.14 5.18
C TYR A 161 -14.18 -3.52 6.52
N LYS A 162 -13.98 -4.75 7.01
CA LYS A 162 -14.48 -5.18 8.34
C LYS A 162 -13.84 -4.39 9.45
N SER A 163 -12.52 -4.20 9.37
CA SER A 163 -11.78 -3.42 10.35
C SER A 163 -12.20 -1.94 10.34
N VAL A 164 -12.44 -1.35 9.17
CA VAL A 164 -12.95 0.01 9.05
C VAL A 164 -14.31 0.14 9.73
N ILE A 165 -15.26 -0.74 9.42
CA ILE A 165 -16.62 -0.71 10.01
C ILE A 165 -16.57 -0.96 11.52
N SER A 166 -15.75 -1.91 11.99
CA SER A 166 -15.67 -2.23 13.43
C SER A 166 -15.04 -1.11 14.26
N LYS A 167 -14.09 -0.35 13.69
CA LYS A 167 -13.39 0.75 14.37
C LYS A 167 -14.10 2.10 14.23
N ASN A 168 -15.00 2.25 13.27
CA ASN A 168 -15.78 3.46 13.04
C ASN A 168 -17.25 3.16 13.24
N LYS A 169 -17.76 3.54 14.41
CA LYS A 169 -19.19 3.37 14.70
C LYS A 169 -20.03 4.09 13.63
N VAL A 170 -21.00 3.39 13.06
CA VAL A 170 -22.01 4.01 12.19
C VAL A 170 -22.81 5.03 12.96
N VAL A 171 -22.92 6.24 12.41
CA VAL A 171 -23.60 7.38 13.01
C VAL A 171 -24.67 7.94 12.06
N THR A 172 -25.60 8.69 12.60
CA THR A 172 -26.67 9.38 11.84
C THR A 172 -26.50 10.90 11.84
N ASN A 173 -25.57 11.42 12.62
CA ASN A 173 -25.25 12.83 12.69
C ASN A 173 -23.77 13.04 13.09
N GLY A 174 -23.23 14.24 12.80
CA GLY A 174 -21.83 14.60 13.12
C GLY A 174 -20.81 13.86 12.26
N ASN A 175 -19.55 13.87 12.71
CA ASN A 175 -18.45 13.23 12.01
C ASN A 175 -18.48 11.70 12.16
N GLY A 176 -18.33 10.94 11.09
CA GLY A 176 -18.25 9.49 11.21
C GLY A 176 -18.54 8.73 9.92
N LEU A 177 -18.79 7.45 10.10
CA LEU A 177 -19.19 6.52 9.05
C LEU A 177 -20.72 6.46 9.00
N TYR A 178 -21.30 6.68 7.84
CA TYR A 178 -22.74 6.65 7.61
C TYR A 178 -23.09 5.46 6.74
N GLU A 179 -24.26 4.85 6.99
CA GLU A 179 -24.86 3.90 6.07
C GLU A 179 -25.84 4.62 5.15
N MET A 180 -25.56 4.61 3.85
CA MET A 180 -26.31 5.33 2.82
C MET A 180 -26.44 4.46 1.57
N ASN A 181 -27.66 4.19 1.13
CA ASN A 181 -27.93 3.42 -0.11
C ASN A 181 -27.22 2.05 -0.18
N GLY A 182 -27.04 1.38 0.97
CA GLY A 182 -26.32 0.10 1.07
C GLY A 182 -24.79 0.22 1.02
N GLU A 183 -24.25 1.44 1.04
CA GLU A 183 -22.83 1.74 1.15
C GLU A 183 -22.50 2.35 2.50
N HIS A 184 -21.24 2.26 2.94
CA HIS A 184 -20.76 2.98 4.12
C HIS A 184 -19.90 4.17 3.66
N VAL A 185 -20.34 5.40 3.95
CA VAL A 185 -19.75 6.64 3.48
C VAL A 185 -19.19 7.45 4.66
N PHE A 186 -17.94 7.90 4.54
CA PHE A 186 -17.36 8.83 5.52
C PHE A 186 -17.87 10.24 5.31
N ARG A 187 -18.32 10.90 6.39
CA ARG A 187 -18.84 12.27 6.37
C ARG A 187 -18.28 13.08 7.53
N GLY A 188 -18.03 14.35 7.28
CA GLY A 188 -17.50 15.28 8.29
C GLY A 188 -16.02 15.65 8.07
N ASP A 189 -15.50 16.55 8.88
CA ASP A 189 -14.11 17.03 8.76
C ASP A 189 -13.11 16.22 9.61
N LYS A 190 -13.60 15.51 10.65
CA LYS A 190 -12.78 14.73 11.58
C LYS A 190 -13.17 13.27 11.55
N VAL A 191 -12.67 12.54 10.58
CA VAL A 191 -12.95 11.12 10.38
C VAL A 191 -11.67 10.28 10.31
N ASN A 192 -11.74 9.06 10.86
CA ASN A 192 -10.63 8.11 10.92
C ASN A 192 -10.64 7.19 9.69
N ASN A 193 -10.27 7.74 8.53
CA ASN A 193 -10.37 7.07 7.26
C ASN A 193 -9.06 7.07 6.45
N TYR A 194 -7.92 7.25 7.11
CA TYR A 194 -6.62 7.22 6.44
C TYR A 194 -6.11 5.80 6.22
N VAL A 195 -5.60 5.54 5.02
CA VAL A 195 -4.92 4.31 4.60
C VAL A 195 -3.54 4.67 4.06
N LYS A 196 -2.51 3.90 4.43
CA LYS A 196 -1.15 4.06 3.91
C LYS A 196 -0.93 3.07 2.77
N LEU A 197 -0.70 3.59 1.58
CA LEU A 197 -0.09 2.87 0.45
C LEU A 197 1.40 3.20 0.36
N SER A 198 2.14 2.48 -0.48
CA SER A 198 3.60 2.62 -0.55
C SER A 198 4.08 4.03 -0.88
N LYS A 199 3.34 4.77 -1.73
CA LYS A 199 3.72 6.10 -2.21
C LYS A 199 3.14 7.26 -1.39
N GLY A 200 2.16 7.03 -0.54
CA GLY A 200 1.55 8.13 0.21
C GLY A 200 0.36 7.72 1.07
N LEU A 201 -0.26 8.71 1.69
CA LEU A 201 -1.51 8.56 2.42
C LEU A 201 -2.70 8.73 1.48
N PHE A 202 -3.70 7.90 1.71
CA PHE A 202 -5.01 7.96 1.04
C PHE A 202 -6.11 8.08 2.08
N ARG A 203 -7.28 8.55 1.64
CA ARG A 203 -8.50 8.60 2.44
C ARG A 203 -9.50 7.60 1.87
N ILE A 204 -10.16 6.84 2.73
CA ILE A 204 -11.33 6.04 2.35
C ILE A 204 -12.50 7.01 2.14
N VAL A 205 -13.10 6.96 0.97
CA VAL A 205 -14.31 7.74 0.67
C VAL A 205 -15.52 6.95 1.10
N LYS A 206 -15.62 5.71 0.62
CA LYS A 206 -16.73 4.81 0.94
C LYS A 206 -16.33 3.34 0.83
N ILE A 207 -17.12 2.50 1.46
CA ILE A 207 -17.15 1.06 1.28
C ILE A 207 -18.44 0.75 0.50
N THR A 208 -18.31 0.15 -0.65
CA THR A 208 -19.43 -0.19 -1.53
C THR A 208 -20.24 -1.36 -0.99
N SER A 209 -21.43 -1.59 -1.55
CA SER A 209 -22.32 -2.71 -1.15
C SER A 209 -21.67 -4.10 -1.34
N ASP A 210 -20.70 -4.24 -2.27
CA ASP A 210 -19.89 -5.45 -2.48
C ASP A 210 -18.56 -5.43 -1.68
N ASN A 211 -18.46 -4.54 -0.68
CA ASN A 211 -17.35 -4.39 0.26
C ASN A 211 -16.01 -3.98 -0.36
N LYS A 212 -15.99 -3.44 -1.55
CA LYS A 212 -14.83 -2.74 -2.12
C LYS A 212 -14.67 -1.36 -1.48
N ILE A 213 -13.46 -0.79 -1.54
CA ILE A 213 -13.16 0.47 -0.85
C ILE A 213 -12.68 1.50 -1.85
N LEU A 214 -13.43 2.61 -2.00
CA LEU A 214 -13.03 3.74 -2.81
C LEU A 214 -12.05 4.61 -2.04
N LEU A 215 -10.89 4.84 -2.65
CA LEU A 215 -9.81 5.65 -2.10
C LEU A 215 -9.61 6.93 -2.91
N ILE A 216 -9.14 7.98 -2.23
CA ILE A 216 -8.64 9.22 -2.83
C ILE A 216 -7.33 9.61 -2.14
N PRO A 217 -6.30 10.14 -2.85
CA PRO A 217 -5.06 10.60 -2.22
C PRO A 217 -5.32 11.71 -1.19
N ALA A 218 -4.63 11.63 -0.05
CA ALA A 218 -4.64 12.71 0.96
C ALA A 218 -3.78 13.91 0.54
N LEU A 219 -2.99 13.76 -0.49
CA LEU A 219 -2.15 14.70 -1.23
C LEU A 219 -1.01 15.32 -0.40
N GLU A 220 0.20 14.91 -0.76
CA GLU A 220 1.46 15.61 -0.44
C GLU A 220 2.07 16.21 -1.72
N GLU A 221 1.78 15.60 -2.88
CA GLU A 221 2.22 16.05 -4.21
C GLU A 221 1.04 16.11 -5.17
N TYR A 222 1.09 17.03 -6.13
CA TYR A 222 -0.01 17.32 -7.05
C TYR A 222 0.44 17.19 -8.50
N TYR A 223 -0.46 16.68 -9.32
CA TYR A 223 -0.36 16.79 -10.77
C TYR A 223 -1.53 17.61 -11.28
N SER A 224 -1.25 18.63 -12.10
CA SER A 224 -2.27 19.51 -12.67
C SER A 224 -2.32 19.36 -14.17
N ASP A 225 -3.52 19.31 -14.72
CA ASP A 225 -3.72 19.35 -16.16
C ASP A 225 -5.13 19.89 -16.47
N VAL A 226 -5.38 20.15 -17.76
CA VAL A 226 -6.69 20.49 -18.28
C VAL A 226 -7.55 19.22 -18.39
N TRP A 227 -8.86 19.38 -18.30
CA TRP A 227 -9.77 18.28 -18.58
C TRP A 227 -9.73 17.90 -20.07
N ASP A 228 -9.90 18.93 -20.94
CA ASP A 228 -9.82 18.81 -22.39
C ASP A 228 -9.57 20.20 -22.99
N ASP A 229 -8.62 20.33 -23.90
CA ASP A 229 -8.23 21.62 -24.50
C ASP A 229 -8.55 21.70 -26.01
N ARG A 230 -9.38 20.79 -26.53
CA ARG A 230 -9.74 20.78 -27.95
C ARG A 230 -10.71 21.92 -28.31
N TYR A 231 -10.73 22.23 -29.60
CA TYR A 231 -11.74 23.14 -30.15
C TYR A 231 -13.14 22.57 -29.91
N ASN A 232 -14.03 23.40 -29.41
CA ASN A 232 -15.45 23.09 -29.17
C ASN A 232 -16.32 23.91 -30.14
N LEU A 233 -16.97 23.22 -31.08
CA LEU A 233 -17.79 23.84 -32.11
C LEU A 233 -18.97 24.66 -31.52
N ASP A 234 -19.61 24.12 -30.48
CA ASP A 234 -20.78 24.76 -29.85
C ASP A 234 -20.41 26.06 -29.14
N MET A 235 -19.16 26.14 -28.66
CA MET A 235 -18.63 27.34 -27.98
C MET A 235 -17.84 28.27 -28.90
N GLY A 236 -17.50 27.84 -30.12
CA GLY A 236 -16.80 28.63 -31.09
C GLY A 236 -15.31 28.93 -30.80
N TYR A 237 -14.69 28.25 -29.84
CA TYR A 237 -13.26 28.40 -29.46
C TYR A 237 -12.73 27.20 -28.70
N SER A 238 -11.45 27.20 -28.37
CA SER A 238 -10.77 26.12 -27.60
C SER A 238 -11.15 26.19 -26.11
N SER A 239 -12.37 25.82 -25.78
CA SER A 239 -12.89 25.72 -24.41
C SER A 239 -12.88 24.28 -23.89
N GLY A 240 -12.50 23.32 -24.74
CA GLY A 240 -12.59 21.91 -24.48
C GLY A 240 -13.98 21.32 -24.58
N ILE A 241 -14.08 20.03 -24.38
CA ILE A 241 -15.36 19.29 -24.38
C ILE A 241 -15.48 18.57 -23.04
N ASN A 242 -16.62 18.73 -22.38
CA ASN A 242 -16.84 18.14 -21.06
C ASN A 242 -17.21 16.65 -21.06
N LEU A 243 -17.16 15.98 -22.21
CA LEU A 243 -17.37 14.55 -22.33
C LEU A 243 -16.11 13.78 -21.87
N TYR A 244 -16.25 12.88 -20.91
CA TYR A 244 -15.11 12.11 -20.40
C TYR A 244 -14.55 11.12 -21.42
N ARG A 245 -15.40 10.37 -22.14
CA ARG A 245 -14.95 9.29 -23.04
C ARG A 245 -13.88 9.71 -24.04
N PRO A 246 -14.00 10.85 -24.75
CA PRO A 246 -12.97 11.32 -25.65
C PRO A 246 -11.97 12.29 -25.01
N SER A 247 -12.06 12.61 -23.71
CA SER A 247 -11.28 13.68 -23.09
C SER A 247 -9.81 13.36 -22.94
N ARG A 248 -8.98 14.40 -22.89
CA ARG A 248 -7.58 14.32 -22.49
C ARG A 248 -7.43 13.80 -21.05
N MET A 249 -8.37 14.15 -20.16
CA MET A 249 -8.40 13.65 -18.77
C MET A 249 -8.40 12.13 -18.70
N ARG A 250 -9.12 11.43 -19.57
CA ARG A 250 -9.13 9.98 -19.63
C ARG A 250 -7.73 9.40 -19.90
N ASP A 251 -7.04 9.96 -20.90
CA ASP A 251 -5.68 9.53 -21.24
C ASP A 251 -4.69 9.86 -20.12
N MET A 252 -4.87 11.01 -19.48
CA MET A 252 -4.04 11.43 -18.35
C MET A 252 -4.20 10.50 -17.15
N LEU A 253 -5.42 10.13 -16.77
CA LEU A 253 -5.67 9.15 -15.70
C LEU A 253 -5.05 7.79 -16.03
N ALA A 254 -5.13 7.33 -17.28
CA ALA A 254 -4.47 6.10 -17.71
C ALA A 254 -2.93 6.18 -17.59
N ASN A 255 -2.34 7.33 -17.88
CA ASN A 255 -0.90 7.58 -17.71
C ASN A 255 -0.50 7.63 -16.23
N ILE A 256 -1.32 8.24 -15.36
CA ILE A 256 -1.12 8.24 -13.89
C ILE A 256 -1.16 6.80 -13.37
N TYR A 257 -2.15 6.01 -13.75
CA TYR A 257 -2.28 4.63 -13.30
C TYR A 257 -1.10 3.75 -13.74
N SER A 258 -0.67 3.90 -14.99
CA SER A 258 0.42 3.11 -15.60
C SER A 258 1.83 3.64 -15.28
N ASP A 259 1.96 4.66 -14.42
CA ASP A 259 3.23 5.29 -14.01
C ASP A 259 4.06 5.81 -15.18
N LYS A 260 3.40 6.42 -16.18
CA LYS A 260 4.02 6.97 -17.38
C LYS A 260 4.37 8.46 -17.27
N LEU A 261 3.99 9.13 -16.18
CA LEU A 261 4.34 10.52 -15.93
C LEU A 261 5.73 10.61 -15.32
N LYS A 262 6.60 11.45 -15.91
CA LYS A 262 8.03 11.50 -15.60
C LYS A 262 8.34 11.86 -14.14
N ASP A 263 7.60 12.78 -13.55
CA ASP A 263 7.88 13.34 -12.23
C ASP A 263 6.75 13.11 -11.23
N PHE A 264 5.85 12.18 -11.51
CA PHE A 264 4.72 11.86 -10.65
C PHE A 264 4.42 10.36 -10.65
N SER A 265 4.43 9.74 -9.46
CA SER A 265 4.12 8.33 -9.26
C SER A 265 3.10 8.16 -8.12
N LEU A 266 1.91 7.72 -8.45
CA LEU A 266 0.82 7.53 -7.48
C LEU A 266 0.92 6.19 -6.75
N LEU A 267 1.36 5.13 -7.44
CA LEU A 267 1.26 3.74 -6.98
C LEU A 267 2.56 2.97 -7.20
N ALA A 268 2.91 2.11 -6.25
CA ALA A 268 3.87 1.04 -6.46
C ALA A 268 3.17 -0.22 -7.01
N ASP A 269 3.92 -1.13 -7.64
CA ASP A 269 3.36 -2.37 -8.20
C ASP A 269 2.71 -3.26 -7.14
N VAL A 270 3.27 -3.29 -5.93
CA VAL A 270 2.69 -4.02 -4.78
C VAL A 270 1.31 -3.49 -4.37
N ASP A 271 1.03 -2.21 -4.59
CA ASP A 271 -0.28 -1.63 -4.30
C ASP A 271 -1.27 -1.92 -5.43
N ARG A 272 -0.81 -1.94 -6.70
CA ARG A 272 -1.66 -2.29 -7.87
C ARG A 272 -2.31 -3.66 -7.74
N GLN A 273 -1.62 -4.63 -7.12
CA GLN A 273 -2.14 -5.99 -6.87
C GLN A 273 -3.35 -6.01 -5.90
N LYS A 274 -3.54 -4.95 -5.13
CA LYS A 274 -4.66 -4.79 -4.18
C LYS A 274 -5.87 -4.10 -4.80
N LEU A 275 -5.71 -3.54 -6.00
CA LEU A 275 -6.76 -2.80 -6.70
C LEU A 275 -7.67 -3.73 -7.50
N THR A 276 -8.86 -3.23 -7.78
CA THR A 276 -9.84 -3.86 -8.67
C THR A 276 -10.48 -2.81 -9.55
N THR A 277 -11.09 -3.25 -10.63
CA THR A 277 -11.87 -2.39 -11.51
C THR A 277 -13.19 -1.96 -10.87
N PHE A 278 -13.70 -0.85 -11.34
CA PHE A 278 -15.02 -0.32 -10.97
C PHE A 278 -15.69 0.36 -12.16
N SER A 279 -17.01 0.56 -12.07
CA SER A 279 -17.75 1.39 -13.01
C SER A 279 -17.57 2.85 -12.65
N PHE A 280 -16.88 3.62 -13.49
CA PHE A 280 -16.71 5.05 -13.29
C PHE A 280 -17.88 5.81 -13.90
N CYS A 281 -18.63 6.50 -13.03
CA CYS A 281 -19.82 7.28 -13.41
C CYS A 281 -19.42 8.60 -14.08
N ILE A 282 -19.91 8.84 -15.27
CA ILE A 282 -19.54 9.96 -16.14
C ILE A 282 -20.75 10.76 -16.65
N GLY A 283 -21.93 10.51 -16.09
CA GLY A 283 -23.16 11.25 -16.41
C GLY A 283 -23.07 12.72 -16.00
N LYS A 284 -23.84 13.54 -16.70
CA LYS A 284 -23.88 14.97 -16.50
C LYS A 284 -24.86 15.36 -15.39
N ARG A 285 -24.55 16.46 -14.69
CA ARG A 285 -25.35 16.97 -13.57
C ARG A 285 -25.77 18.44 -13.79
N SER A 286 -27.01 18.79 -13.43
CA SER A 286 -27.42 20.19 -13.34
C SER A 286 -26.93 20.79 -12.01
N ALA A 287 -26.84 22.13 -11.97
CA ALA A 287 -26.31 22.84 -10.81
C ALA A 287 -27.20 22.70 -9.55
N GLU A 288 -28.52 22.66 -9.75
CA GLU A 288 -29.51 22.59 -8.68
C GLU A 288 -29.99 21.18 -8.33
N GLU A 289 -29.39 20.15 -8.95
CA GLU A 289 -29.72 18.75 -8.69
C GLU A 289 -29.45 18.36 -7.22
N GLU A 290 -30.48 17.91 -6.51
CA GLU A 290 -30.40 17.52 -5.09
C GLU A 290 -30.31 15.99 -4.88
N ASN A 291 -30.42 15.19 -5.95
CA ASN A 291 -30.21 13.75 -5.83
C ASN A 291 -28.72 13.43 -5.72
N ASN A 292 -28.26 13.16 -4.51
CA ASN A 292 -26.85 12.86 -4.19
C ASN A 292 -26.62 11.36 -3.93
N THR A 293 -27.46 10.48 -4.45
CA THR A 293 -27.27 9.02 -4.37
C THR A 293 -26.18 8.50 -5.31
N GLY A 294 -25.67 9.35 -6.21
CA GLY A 294 -24.78 8.96 -7.30
C GLY A 294 -25.52 8.52 -8.57
N ALA A 295 -26.84 8.33 -8.51
CA ALA A 295 -27.63 7.83 -9.64
C ALA A 295 -27.59 8.76 -10.86
N VAL A 296 -27.46 10.09 -10.62
CA VAL A 296 -27.39 11.10 -11.69
C VAL A 296 -26.11 10.91 -12.51
N GLU A 297 -24.97 10.85 -11.85
CA GLU A 297 -23.68 10.65 -12.51
C GLU A 297 -23.56 9.24 -13.10
N CYS A 298 -24.17 8.24 -12.45
CA CYS A 298 -24.16 6.85 -12.92
C CYS A 298 -25.22 6.53 -13.98
N ALA A 299 -26.01 7.54 -14.44
CA ALA A 299 -26.87 7.38 -15.61
C ALA A 299 -26.06 7.08 -16.90
N ASP A 300 -24.78 7.48 -16.93
CA ASP A 300 -23.77 7.02 -17.89
C ASP A 300 -22.50 6.60 -17.15
N SER A 301 -21.90 5.49 -17.56
CA SER A 301 -20.70 4.96 -16.90
C SER A 301 -19.73 4.28 -17.88
N LEU A 302 -18.49 4.17 -17.43
CA LEU A 302 -17.47 3.33 -18.06
C LEU A 302 -17.11 2.19 -17.12
N ASP A 303 -17.37 0.97 -17.56
CA ASP A 303 -17.01 -0.23 -16.82
C ASP A 303 -15.52 -0.54 -16.89
N ASN A 304 -15.06 -1.38 -15.97
CA ASN A 304 -13.70 -1.91 -15.93
C ASN A 304 -12.61 -0.83 -15.84
N GLN A 305 -12.88 0.29 -15.16
CA GLN A 305 -11.89 1.34 -14.93
C GLN A 305 -11.05 1.03 -13.68
N MET A 306 -9.71 1.17 -13.78
CA MET A 306 -8.79 1.02 -12.65
C MET A 306 -8.59 2.32 -11.88
N ILE A 307 -8.96 3.45 -12.47
CA ILE A 307 -8.75 4.80 -11.97
C ILE A 307 -9.89 5.71 -12.46
N GLY A 308 -10.28 6.68 -11.64
CA GLY A 308 -11.32 7.65 -11.97
C GLY A 308 -11.13 8.94 -11.19
N LEU A 309 -12.18 9.72 -11.06
CA LEU A 309 -12.27 10.93 -10.23
C LEU A 309 -13.50 10.82 -9.33
N LEU A 310 -13.56 11.58 -8.23
CA LEU A 310 -14.79 11.69 -7.44
C LEU A 310 -15.89 12.39 -8.23
N SER A 311 -17.13 11.95 -8.02
CA SER A 311 -18.30 12.67 -8.50
C SER A 311 -18.64 13.89 -7.62
N ALA A 312 -19.48 14.78 -8.13
CA ALA A 312 -20.04 15.88 -7.34
C ALA A 312 -20.87 15.34 -6.17
N SER A 313 -21.64 14.26 -6.38
CA SER A 313 -22.37 13.56 -5.31
C SER A 313 -21.47 13.05 -4.19
N ASP A 314 -20.30 12.46 -4.51
CA ASP A 314 -19.35 11.98 -3.50
C ASP A 314 -18.79 13.14 -2.66
N TYR A 315 -18.52 14.31 -3.28
CA TYR A 315 -18.05 15.47 -2.54
C TYR A 315 -19.13 16.07 -1.64
N ILE A 316 -20.36 16.21 -2.13
CA ILE A 316 -21.53 16.66 -1.36
C ILE A 316 -21.75 15.74 -0.15
N ASN A 317 -21.70 14.43 -0.38
CA ASN A 317 -21.86 13.42 0.67
C ASN A 317 -20.70 13.43 1.71
N GLY A 318 -19.56 14.00 1.38
CA GLY A 318 -18.46 14.18 2.34
C GLY A 318 -18.77 15.20 3.44
N SER A 319 -19.71 16.14 3.21
CA SER A 319 -20.12 17.17 4.17
C SER A 319 -21.21 16.65 5.13
N THR A 320 -21.18 17.12 6.39
CA THR A 320 -22.28 16.94 7.35
C THR A 320 -23.14 18.19 7.52
N ASP A 321 -22.88 19.25 6.78
CA ASP A 321 -23.72 20.45 6.80
C ASP A 321 -25.08 20.17 6.12
N ALA A 322 -26.17 20.37 6.85
CA ALA A 322 -27.53 20.09 6.36
C ALA A 322 -27.94 20.98 5.17
N ASN A 323 -27.25 22.10 4.95
CA ASN A 323 -27.48 23.00 3.81
C ASN A 323 -26.65 22.62 2.58
N CYS A 324 -25.79 21.61 2.67
CA CYS A 324 -25.06 21.06 1.52
C CYS A 324 -25.96 20.10 0.77
N LYS A 325 -26.74 20.60 -0.18
CA LYS A 325 -27.74 19.84 -0.92
C LYS A 325 -27.42 19.63 -2.39
N ASN A 326 -26.74 20.58 -3.01
CA ASN A 326 -26.42 20.59 -4.44
C ASN A 326 -25.12 21.35 -4.71
N THR A 327 -24.72 21.46 -5.97
CA THR A 327 -23.44 22.07 -6.36
C THR A 327 -23.39 23.59 -6.18
N VAL A 328 -24.52 24.28 -6.07
CA VAL A 328 -24.57 25.72 -5.78
C VAL A 328 -24.57 26.03 -4.28
N SER A 329 -24.66 25.01 -3.44
CA SER A 329 -24.66 25.14 -1.98
C SER A 329 -23.26 25.44 -1.45
N LYS A 330 -22.99 26.69 -1.09
CA LYS A 330 -21.69 27.10 -0.52
C LYS A 330 -21.33 26.39 0.79
N SER A 331 -22.30 25.82 1.47
CA SER A 331 -22.12 25.07 2.72
C SER A 331 -21.42 23.73 2.55
N CYS A 332 -21.27 23.21 1.33
CA CYS A 332 -20.61 21.92 1.09
C CYS A 332 -19.11 21.89 1.45
N GLN A 333 -18.49 23.05 1.61
CA GLN A 333 -17.14 23.17 2.16
C GLN A 333 -17.07 22.92 3.69
N ASN A 334 -18.20 23.07 4.39
CA ASN A 334 -18.26 22.96 5.84
C ASN A 334 -18.23 21.48 6.25
N TYR A 335 -17.48 21.19 7.31
CA TYR A 335 -17.40 19.83 7.85
C TYR A 335 -17.21 18.76 6.78
N ASN A 336 -16.23 18.99 5.88
CA ASN A 336 -15.95 18.11 4.75
C ASN A 336 -14.46 17.77 4.68
N TYR A 337 -14.10 16.51 4.98
CA TYR A 337 -12.72 16.03 4.97
C TYR A 337 -12.10 15.98 3.57
N LEU A 338 -12.90 16.01 2.52
CA LEU A 338 -12.43 16.02 1.13
C LEU A 338 -11.91 17.39 0.69
N LYS A 339 -12.27 18.45 1.42
CA LYS A 339 -11.73 19.80 1.20
C LYS A 339 -10.23 19.82 1.43
N ILE A 340 -9.49 20.43 0.51
CA ILE A 340 -8.08 20.73 0.65
C ILE A 340 -7.93 22.25 0.59
N LYS A 341 -7.27 22.80 1.58
CA LYS A 341 -7.08 24.24 1.69
C LYS A 341 -6.19 24.76 0.54
N ASN A 342 -6.57 25.87 -0.06
CA ASN A 342 -5.84 26.55 -1.13
C ASN A 342 -5.56 25.65 -2.36
N THR A 343 -6.47 24.70 -2.65
CA THR A 343 -6.26 23.73 -3.71
C THR A 343 -7.55 23.54 -4.51
N ALA A 344 -7.50 23.88 -5.81
CA ALA A 344 -8.57 23.62 -6.77
C ALA A 344 -8.31 22.30 -7.51
N TRP A 345 -9.33 21.42 -7.61
CA TRP A 345 -9.15 20.10 -8.19
C TRP A 345 -10.42 19.61 -8.92
N TRP A 346 -10.21 18.85 -10.02
CA TRP A 346 -11.25 18.33 -10.87
C TRP A 346 -12.10 17.25 -10.20
N LEU A 347 -13.40 17.29 -10.46
CA LEU A 347 -14.33 16.18 -10.24
C LEU A 347 -14.59 15.43 -11.55
N GLY A 348 -15.15 14.22 -11.46
CA GLY A 348 -15.52 13.39 -12.60
C GLY A 348 -16.85 13.80 -13.27
N THR A 349 -17.55 14.79 -12.74
CA THR A 349 -18.91 15.19 -13.15
C THR A 349 -18.86 16.35 -14.11
N ALA A 350 -19.45 16.18 -15.30
CA ALA A 350 -19.65 17.23 -16.28
C ALA A 350 -20.95 18.01 -16.00
N ALA A 351 -20.96 19.30 -16.36
CA ALA A 351 -22.17 20.10 -16.32
C ALA A 351 -23.15 19.70 -17.45
N SER A 352 -24.45 19.67 -17.13
CA SER A 352 -25.49 19.30 -18.13
C SER A 352 -26.02 20.47 -18.95
N PHE A 353 -25.74 21.71 -18.53
CA PHE A 353 -26.29 22.93 -19.13
C PHE A 353 -25.44 23.50 -20.27
N ASP A 354 -24.25 22.96 -20.50
CA ASP A 354 -23.40 23.30 -21.65
C ASP A 354 -22.53 22.11 -22.10
N THR A 355 -21.60 22.35 -23.05
CA THR A 355 -20.74 21.33 -23.65
C THR A 355 -19.27 21.43 -23.23
N ASN A 356 -18.91 22.41 -22.38
CA ASN A 356 -17.52 22.68 -22.01
C ASN A 356 -17.24 22.72 -20.49
N ASP A 357 -18.25 22.88 -19.64
CA ASP A 357 -18.03 23.03 -18.22
C ASP A 357 -18.00 21.69 -17.47
N VAL A 358 -17.03 21.58 -16.58
CA VAL A 358 -16.81 20.43 -15.68
C VAL A 358 -16.79 20.93 -14.26
N TYR A 359 -17.41 20.18 -13.35
CA TYR A 359 -17.37 20.52 -11.93
C TYR A 359 -15.98 20.31 -11.34
N TYR A 360 -15.62 21.21 -10.45
CA TYR A 360 -14.40 21.15 -9.66
C TYR A 360 -14.66 21.68 -8.24
N VAL A 361 -13.78 21.33 -7.31
CA VAL A 361 -13.74 21.93 -5.98
C VAL A 361 -12.70 23.06 -6.02
N ASN A 362 -13.10 24.27 -5.66
CA ASN A 362 -12.19 25.41 -5.66
C ASN A 362 -11.30 25.46 -4.40
N GLU A 363 -10.41 26.45 -4.32
CA GLU A 363 -9.45 26.63 -3.23
C GLU A 363 -10.12 26.83 -1.85
N ASP A 364 -11.35 27.34 -1.81
CA ASP A 364 -12.15 27.50 -0.60
C ASP A 364 -12.96 26.26 -0.24
N GLY A 365 -13.01 25.26 -1.11
CA GLY A 365 -13.81 24.05 -0.97
C GLY A 365 -15.26 24.17 -1.49
N TYR A 366 -15.57 25.20 -2.27
CA TYR A 366 -16.86 25.29 -2.96
C TYR A 366 -16.88 24.39 -4.19
N LEU A 367 -18.04 23.81 -4.49
CA LEU A 367 -18.32 23.24 -5.79
C LEU A 367 -18.58 24.36 -6.78
N LEU A 368 -17.86 24.38 -7.87
CA LEU A 368 -18.01 25.29 -8.97
C LEU A 368 -17.85 24.51 -10.29
N TYR A 369 -18.08 25.16 -11.40
CA TYR A 369 -17.78 24.64 -12.74
C TYR A 369 -16.85 25.57 -13.49
N SER A 370 -16.06 25.02 -14.38
CA SER A 370 -15.11 25.77 -15.21
C SER A 370 -14.91 25.07 -16.54
N ASN A 371 -14.46 25.86 -17.52
CA ASN A 371 -14.13 25.32 -18.84
C ASN A 371 -13.18 24.12 -18.74
N ALA A 372 -13.45 23.11 -19.51
CA ALA A 372 -12.63 21.92 -19.60
C ALA A 372 -11.17 22.21 -19.95
N SER A 373 -10.87 23.35 -20.59
CA SER A 373 -9.54 23.86 -20.88
C SER A 373 -8.85 24.57 -19.70
N SER A 374 -9.52 24.74 -18.58
CA SER A 374 -8.90 25.30 -17.36
C SER A 374 -7.92 24.33 -16.73
N LEU A 375 -6.91 24.86 -16.04
CA LEU A 375 -5.91 24.05 -15.31
C LEU A 375 -6.37 23.85 -13.87
N ASN A 376 -6.54 22.60 -13.46
CA ASN A 376 -6.79 22.22 -12.06
C ASN A 376 -6.01 20.96 -11.69
N ILE A 377 -5.88 20.71 -10.39
CA ILE A 377 -5.24 19.50 -9.88
C ILE A 377 -6.09 18.27 -10.20
N ILE A 378 -5.43 17.20 -10.59
CA ILE A 378 -6.02 15.87 -10.75
C ILE A 378 -5.87 15.11 -9.44
N ARG A 379 -6.99 14.71 -8.85
CA ARG A 379 -7.05 13.94 -7.64
C ARG A 379 -7.73 12.59 -7.92
N PRO A 380 -6.97 11.58 -8.37
CA PRO A 380 -7.55 10.35 -8.88
C PRO A 380 -8.16 9.50 -7.78
N THR A 381 -9.17 8.71 -8.12
CA THR A 381 -9.73 7.68 -7.25
C THR A 381 -9.32 6.29 -7.68
N LEU A 382 -9.20 5.38 -6.71
CA LEU A 382 -8.81 4.00 -6.87
C LEU A 382 -9.76 3.11 -6.08
N MET A 383 -9.97 1.87 -6.53
CA MET A 383 -10.81 0.92 -5.82
C MET A 383 -9.97 -0.24 -5.29
N LEU A 384 -9.93 -0.42 -3.95
CA LEU A 384 -9.37 -1.63 -3.35
C LEU A 384 -10.36 -2.79 -3.43
N ASN A 385 -9.81 -3.97 -3.68
CA ASN A 385 -10.59 -5.20 -3.63
C ASN A 385 -11.08 -5.49 -2.20
N ASN A 386 -12.21 -6.17 -2.07
CA ASN A 386 -12.81 -6.54 -0.79
C ASN A 386 -12.02 -7.59 0.02
N ASN A 387 -11.07 -8.28 -0.61
CA ASN A 387 -10.18 -9.25 0.04
C ASN A 387 -8.87 -8.65 0.57
N VAL A 388 -8.70 -7.33 0.49
CA VAL A 388 -7.51 -6.66 1.02
C VAL A 388 -7.48 -6.76 2.54
N MET A 389 -6.36 -7.28 3.07
CA MET A 389 -6.16 -7.50 4.50
C MET A 389 -5.49 -6.32 5.17
N ILE A 390 -5.91 -6.05 6.41
CA ILE A 390 -5.25 -5.08 7.28
C ILE A 390 -4.13 -5.75 8.09
N ARG A 391 -3.02 -5.04 8.25
CA ARG A 391 -1.94 -5.40 9.19
C ARG A 391 -2.13 -4.71 10.54
N SER A 392 -2.42 -3.40 10.54
CA SER A 392 -2.53 -2.56 11.73
C SER A 392 -3.19 -1.22 11.41
N GLY A 393 -3.33 -0.37 12.42
CA GLY A 393 -3.79 1.01 12.31
C GLY A 393 -5.23 1.22 12.75
N LYS A 394 -5.54 2.49 13.04
CA LYS A 394 -6.87 2.95 13.51
C LYS A 394 -7.56 3.87 12.49
N GLY A 395 -6.90 4.17 11.38
CA GLY A 395 -7.41 5.06 10.35
C GLY A 395 -7.25 6.56 10.66
N THR A 396 -6.53 6.91 11.73
CA THR A 396 -6.13 8.32 11.98
C THR A 396 -4.95 8.68 11.07
N GLU A 397 -4.68 9.97 10.89
CA GLU A 397 -3.53 10.42 10.10
C GLU A 397 -2.21 9.92 10.67
N SER A 398 -2.07 9.96 12.01
CA SER A 398 -0.88 9.49 12.73
C SER A 398 -0.79 7.96 12.89
N ASP A 399 -1.90 7.23 12.73
CA ASP A 399 -2.00 5.77 12.81
C ASP A 399 -2.94 5.26 11.69
N PRO A 400 -2.55 5.42 10.41
CA PRO A 400 -3.36 5.03 9.27
C PRO A 400 -3.51 3.51 9.19
N PHE A 401 -4.54 3.03 8.53
CA PHE A 401 -4.66 1.62 8.19
C PHE A 401 -3.49 1.19 7.31
N ILE A 402 -2.73 0.20 7.76
CA ILE A 402 -1.60 -0.41 7.03
C ILE A 402 -2.07 -1.71 6.43
N LEU A 403 -1.88 -1.87 5.13
CA LEU A 403 -2.27 -3.07 4.37
C LEU A 403 -1.19 -4.16 4.43
N LYS A 404 -1.61 -5.40 4.22
CA LYS A 404 -0.71 -6.55 4.02
C LYS A 404 -0.29 -6.69 2.57
#